data_d3c6ff7b84755d2a8a9cfa728944175d
#
_entry.id   d3c6ff7b84755d2a8a9cfa728944175d
#
_cell.length_a   1.000
_cell.length_b   1.000
_cell.length_c   1.000
_cell.angle_alpha   90.00
_cell.angle_beta   90.00
_cell.angle_gamma   90.00
#
_symmetry.space_group_name_H-M   'P 1'
#
loop_
_entity.id
_entity.type
_entity.pdbx_description
1 polymer ?
#
loop_
_entity_poly.entity_id
_entity_poly.type
_entity_poly.pdbx_seq_one_letter_code
_entity_poly.pdbx_strand_id
1 'polypeptide(L)'
;MARMGKLLYGAGQEYDLDDRVLSHVKLAIVAKLRRHESFLLNWDVPVDQGSGRVSLWISREIPLAFQFAGSRPPAINAQWLEALMHTSQRTGGMVVMAEDQLEQHLPV
;
A
#
# COMPACT_ATOMS: atom_id res chain seq x y z
N MET A 1 10.89 -8.32 14.91
CA MET A 1 10.80 -8.79 13.52
C MET A 1 9.46 -8.42 12.90
N ALA A 2 9.49 -7.84 11.74
CA ALA A 2 8.26 -7.51 11.03
C ALA A 2 7.56 -8.78 10.53
N ARG A 3 6.24 -8.81 10.61
CA ARG A 3 5.45 -9.90 10.04
C ARG A 3 5.09 -9.54 8.61
N MET A 4 5.29 -10.48 7.70
CA MET A 4 5.04 -10.24 6.27
C MET A 4 3.70 -10.80 5.86
N GLY A 5 2.82 -9.90 5.42
CA GLY A 5 1.56 -10.28 4.79
C GLY A 5 1.70 -10.30 3.28
N LYS A 6 0.58 -10.46 2.60
CA LYS A 6 0.54 -10.53 1.14
C LYS A 6 -0.59 -9.70 0.58
N LEU A 7 -0.27 -8.94 -0.45
CA LEU A 7 -1.27 -8.34 -1.32
C LEU A 7 -1.48 -9.30 -2.49
N LEU A 8 -2.67 -9.82 -2.62
CA LEU A 8 -3.03 -10.74 -3.70
C LEU A 8 -3.71 -9.93 -4.80
N TYR A 9 -3.18 -10.04 -6.01
CA TYR A 9 -3.59 -9.18 -7.11
C TYR A 9 -3.96 -10.04 -8.32
N GLY A 10 -5.16 -9.82 -8.84
CA GLY A 10 -5.59 -10.50 -10.05
C GLY A 10 -5.72 -12.00 -9.86
N ALA A 11 -5.29 -12.75 -10.88
CA ALA A 11 -5.52 -14.19 -10.96
C ALA A 11 -4.39 -15.03 -10.36
N GLY A 12 -3.50 -14.45 -9.58
CA GLY A 12 -2.46 -15.28 -8.94
C GLY A 12 -1.17 -14.56 -8.61
N GLN A 13 -1.13 -13.24 -8.77
CA GLN A 13 0.05 -12.49 -8.37
C GLN A 13 0.02 -12.20 -6.89
N GLU A 14 1.16 -12.35 -6.22
CA GLU A 14 1.30 -12.14 -4.79
C GLU A 14 2.48 -11.21 -4.55
N TYR A 15 2.29 -10.26 -3.63
CA TYR A 15 3.34 -9.31 -3.27
C TYR A 15 3.46 -9.27 -1.75
N ASP A 16 4.69 -9.45 -1.26
CA ASP A 16 4.95 -9.45 0.18
C ASP A 16 5.06 -8.01 0.69
N LEU A 17 4.30 -7.70 1.71
CA LEU A 17 4.35 -6.41 2.39
C LEU A 17 4.26 -6.65 3.90
N ASP A 18 5.05 -5.90 4.67
CA ASP A 18 4.93 -5.93 6.11
C ASP A 18 3.48 -5.68 6.51
N ASP A 19 2.98 -6.43 7.51
CA ASP A 19 1.59 -6.31 7.97
C ASP A 19 1.18 -4.88 8.29
N ARG A 20 2.08 -4.11 8.89
CA ARG A 20 1.79 -2.73 9.25
C ARG A 20 1.64 -1.86 8.00
N VAL A 21 2.53 -2.03 7.03
CA VAL A 21 2.42 -1.36 5.73
C VAL A 21 1.12 -1.76 5.04
N LEU A 22 0.86 -3.07 4.99
CA LEU A 22 -0.31 -3.61 4.30
C LEU A 22 -1.62 -3.10 4.90
N SER A 23 -1.68 -2.94 6.23
CA SER A 23 -2.86 -2.40 6.90
C SER A 23 -3.18 -0.98 6.44
N HIS A 24 -2.15 -0.15 6.30
CA HIS A 24 -2.33 1.23 5.85
C HIS A 24 -2.67 1.30 4.36
N VAL A 25 -2.00 0.48 3.56
CA VAL A 25 -2.27 0.38 2.11
C VAL A 25 -3.71 -0.08 1.88
N LYS A 26 -4.16 -1.09 2.63
CA LYS A 26 -5.53 -1.57 2.53
C LYS A 26 -6.55 -0.44 2.75
N LEU A 27 -6.38 0.35 3.80
CA LEU A 27 -7.31 1.44 4.09
C LEU A 27 -7.30 2.49 2.99
N ALA A 28 -6.12 2.82 2.46
CA ALA A 28 -6.00 3.79 1.38
C ALA A 28 -6.66 3.28 0.10
N ILE A 29 -6.42 2.03 -0.27
CA ILE A 29 -7.02 1.42 -1.45
C ILE A 29 -8.55 1.42 -1.33
N VAL A 30 -9.06 0.96 -0.19
CA VAL A 30 -10.50 0.88 0.02
C VAL A 30 -11.14 2.26 -0.06
N ALA A 31 -10.51 3.28 0.52
CA ALA A 31 -11.02 4.65 0.47
C ALA A 31 -11.14 5.15 -0.97
N LYS A 32 -10.13 4.87 -1.80
CA LYS A 32 -10.14 5.29 -3.21
C LYS A 32 -11.21 4.53 -4.00
N LEU A 33 -11.28 3.22 -3.84
CA LEU A 33 -12.23 2.41 -4.61
C LEU A 33 -13.68 2.68 -4.21
N ARG A 34 -13.94 3.07 -2.97
CA ARG A 34 -15.28 3.48 -2.56
C ARG A 34 -15.74 4.75 -3.27
N ARG A 35 -14.81 5.57 -3.74
CA ARG A 35 -15.09 6.77 -4.52
C ARG A 35 -15.08 6.48 -6.02
N HIS A 36 -14.97 5.23 -6.43
CA HIS A 36 -14.86 4.81 -7.83
C HIS A 36 -13.63 5.39 -8.52
N GLU A 37 -12.55 5.59 -7.76
CA GLU A 37 -11.30 6.13 -8.31
C GLU A 37 -10.30 5.00 -8.51
N SER A 38 -9.87 4.80 -9.75
CA SER A 38 -8.78 3.88 -10.07
C SER A 38 -7.46 4.64 -10.01
N PHE A 39 -6.37 3.93 -9.71
CA PHE A 39 -5.08 4.61 -9.53
C PHE A 39 -3.94 3.60 -9.62
N LEU A 40 -2.72 4.12 -9.79
CA LEU A 40 -1.51 3.32 -9.68
C LEU A 40 -1.06 3.24 -8.23
N LEU A 41 -0.62 2.06 -7.83
CA LEU A 41 -0.01 1.82 -6.53
C LEU A 41 1.44 1.46 -6.75
N ASN A 42 2.35 2.22 -6.16
CA ASN A 42 3.78 2.10 -6.42
C ASN A 42 4.55 1.89 -5.14
N TRP A 43 5.55 0.99 -5.16
CA TRP A 43 6.48 0.88 -4.04
C TRP A 43 7.83 0.33 -4.52
N ASP A 44 8.85 0.58 -3.70
CA ASP A 44 10.19 0.03 -3.93
C ASP A 44 10.31 -1.28 -3.18
N VAL A 45 10.90 -2.27 -3.84
CA VAL A 45 11.17 -3.57 -3.22
C VAL A 45 12.52 -3.48 -2.52
N PRO A 46 12.60 -3.86 -1.22
CA PRO A 46 13.88 -3.84 -0.50
C PRO A 46 14.94 -4.70 -1.16
N VAL A 47 16.20 -4.31 -0.99
CA VAL A 47 17.33 -5.00 -1.59
C VAL A 47 17.37 -6.47 -1.17
N ASP A 48 17.07 -6.76 0.09
CA ASP A 48 17.06 -8.14 0.61
C ASP A 48 15.90 -8.98 0.06
N GLN A 49 14.96 -8.35 -0.67
CA GLN A 49 13.84 -9.06 -1.30
C GLN A 49 13.95 -9.00 -2.83
N GLY A 50 15.11 -8.66 -3.37
CA GLY A 50 15.35 -8.69 -4.80
C GLY A 50 15.50 -7.34 -5.46
N SER A 51 15.25 -6.27 -4.74
CA SER A 51 15.26 -4.87 -5.22
C SER A 51 14.30 -4.65 -6.40
N GLY A 52 14.24 -3.41 -6.87
CA GLY A 52 13.35 -3.06 -7.97
C GLY A 52 12.14 -2.27 -7.51
N ARG A 53 11.17 -2.13 -8.40
CA ARG A 53 9.96 -1.36 -8.16
C ARG A 53 8.74 -2.14 -8.66
N VAL A 54 7.61 -1.93 -7.99
CA VAL A 54 6.34 -2.49 -8.43
C VAL A 54 5.37 -1.34 -8.66
N SER A 55 4.61 -1.41 -9.75
CA SER A 55 3.49 -0.50 -10.04
C SER A 55 2.31 -1.34 -10.43
N LEU A 56 1.20 -1.21 -9.71
CA LEU A 56 -0.02 -1.94 -9.98
C LEU A 56 -1.16 -0.99 -10.30
N TRP A 57 -1.92 -1.31 -11.34
CA TRP A 57 -3.16 -0.60 -11.63
C TRP A 57 -4.25 -1.14 -10.71
N ILE A 58 -4.76 -0.30 -9.83
CA ILE A 58 -5.78 -0.68 -8.87
C ILE A 58 -7.13 -0.17 -9.37
N SER A 59 -8.07 -1.09 -9.54
CA SER A 59 -9.43 -0.74 -9.97
C SER A 59 -10.42 -1.75 -9.39
N ARG A 60 -11.71 -1.41 -9.46
CA ARG A 60 -12.76 -2.28 -8.94
C ARG A 60 -12.92 -3.56 -9.74
N GLU A 61 -12.43 -3.59 -10.98
CA GLU A 61 -12.54 -4.75 -11.86
C GLU A 61 -11.48 -5.81 -11.59
N ILE A 62 -10.44 -5.48 -10.85
CA ILE A 62 -9.34 -6.40 -10.58
C ILE A 62 -9.50 -6.97 -9.16
N PRO A 63 -9.58 -8.30 -9.02
CA PRO A 63 -9.70 -8.91 -7.70
C PRO A 63 -8.50 -8.56 -6.81
N LEU A 64 -8.78 -8.19 -5.57
CA LEU A 64 -7.77 -7.87 -4.58
C LEU A 64 -8.09 -8.59 -3.30
N ALA A 65 -7.05 -9.09 -2.63
CA ALA A 65 -7.18 -9.61 -1.28
C ALA A 65 -5.97 -9.19 -0.45
N PHE A 66 -6.20 -9.04 0.85
CA PHE A 66 -5.17 -8.63 1.79
C PHE A 66 -5.04 -9.73 2.83
N GLN A 67 -3.90 -10.41 2.84
CA GLN A 67 -3.67 -11.52 3.76
C GLN A 67 -2.61 -11.13 4.76
N PHE A 68 -2.97 -11.11 6.02
CA PHE A 68 -2.07 -10.67 7.10
C PHE A 68 -1.48 -11.88 7.79
N ALA A 69 -0.23 -11.76 8.20
CA ALA A 69 0.44 -12.82 8.96
C ALA A 69 -0.03 -12.86 10.40
N GLY A 70 -0.30 -11.69 11.01
CA GLY A 70 -0.77 -11.62 12.39
C GLY A 70 -2.28 -11.61 12.49
N SER A 71 -2.82 -12.06 13.63
CA SER A 71 -4.26 -12.09 13.87
C SER A 71 -4.79 -10.77 14.45
N ARG A 72 -3.92 -9.91 14.96
CA ARG A 72 -4.32 -8.63 15.55
C ARG A 72 -3.99 -7.49 14.60
N PRO A 73 -4.96 -6.64 14.25
CA PRO A 73 -4.66 -5.49 13.41
C PRO A 73 -3.72 -4.54 14.13
N PRO A 74 -2.68 -4.03 13.45
CA PRO A 74 -1.81 -3.02 14.07
C PRO A 74 -2.56 -1.70 14.24
N ALA A 75 -2.07 -0.86 15.15
CA ALA A 75 -2.60 0.48 15.31
C ALA A 75 -2.36 1.28 14.03
N ILE A 76 -3.32 2.13 13.67
CA ILE A 76 -3.23 2.93 12.45
C ILE A 76 -2.60 4.28 12.77
N ASN A 77 -1.59 4.63 11.96
CA ASN A 77 -0.98 5.96 12.00
C ASN A 77 -1.74 6.85 11.00
N ALA A 78 -2.55 7.76 11.53
CA ALA A 78 -3.40 8.61 10.69
C ALA A 78 -2.59 9.50 9.75
N GLN A 79 -1.42 9.96 10.17
CA GLN A 79 -0.56 10.79 9.33
C GLN A 79 0.01 9.98 8.17
N TRP A 80 0.34 8.72 8.40
CA TRP A 80 0.83 7.84 7.35
C TRP A 80 -0.26 7.58 6.30
N LEU A 81 -1.48 7.31 6.77
CA LEU A 81 -2.61 7.12 5.88
C LEU A 81 -2.87 8.39 5.05
N GLU A 82 -2.82 9.55 5.70
CA GLU A 82 -2.98 10.83 5.01
C GLU A 82 -1.90 11.03 3.94
N ALA A 83 -0.66 10.69 4.23
CA ALA A 83 0.43 10.82 3.26
C ALA A 83 0.21 9.91 2.05
N LEU A 84 -0.24 8.66 2.27
CA LEU A 84 -0.57 7.76 1.18
C LEU A 84 -1.66 8.37 0.29
N MET A 85 -2.72 8.88 0.89
CA MET A 85 -3.82 9.49 0.15
C MET A 85 -3.37 10.75 -0.59
N HIS A 86 -2.48 11.53 0.02
CA HIS A 86 -1.96 12.74 -0.61
C HIS A 86 -1.16 12.40 -1.89
N THR A 87 -0.28 11.40 -1.81
CA THR A 87 0.51 11.01 -2.99
C THR A 87 -0.38 10.46 -4.10
N SER A 88 -1.52 9.86 -3.75
CA SER A 88 -2.42 9.30 -4.76
C SER A 88 -3.02 10.35 -5.69
N GLN A 89 -2.96 11.62 -5.32
CA GLN A 89 -3.45 12.72 -6.15
C GLN A 89 -2.46 13.13 -7.23
N ARG A 90 -1.23 12.62 -7.18
CA ARG A 90 -0.20 12.94 -8.17
C ARG A 90 -0.37 12.07 -9.41
N THR A 91 0.15 12.57 -10.52
CA THR A 91 0.08 11.87 -11.80
C THR A 91 0.65 10.45 -11.75
N GLY A 92 1.74 10.27 -11.00
CA GLY A 92 2.37 8.95 -10.86
C GLY A 92 1.62 7.98 -9.97
N GLY A 93 0.60 8.44 -9.24
CA GLY A 93 -0.20 7.58 -8.38
C GLY A 93 0.27 7.54 -6.93
N MET A 94 -0.34 6.63 -6.16
CA MET A 94 -0.03 6.47 -4.75
C MET A 94 1.37 5.89 -4.56
N VAL A 95 2.14 6.48 -3.67
CA VAL A 95 3.48 6.00 -3.32
C VAL A 95 3.42 5.41 -1.91
N VAL A 96 3.83 4.16 -1.78
CA VAL A 96 3.91 3.50 -0.47
C VAL A 96 5.30 3.79 0.11
N MET A 97 5.36 4.77 1.00
CA MET A 97 6.59 5.10 1.69
C MET A 97 6.68 4.34 3.01
N ALA A 98 7.89 4.16 3.53
CA ALA A 98 8.07 3.60 4.86
C ALA A 98 7.62 4.61 5.91
N GLU A 99 7.20 4.12 7.08
CA GLU A 99 6.70 4.98 8.14
C GLU A 99 7.76 5.99 8.61
N ASP A 100 9.03 5.59 8.64
CA ASP A 100 10.13 6.46 9.05
C ASP A 100 10.47 7.54 8.01
N GLN A 101 9.90 7.44 6.80
CA GLN A 101 10.08 8.45 5.76
C GLN A 101 8.87 9.37 5.63
N LEU A 102 7.95 9.27 6.59
CA LEU A 102 6.65 9.92 6.52
C LEU A 102 6.76 11.44 6.39
N GLU A 103 7.69 12.08 7.09
CA GLU A 103 7.82 13.53 7.08
C GLU A 103 8.13 14.08 5.70
N GLN A 104 8.79 13.29 4.85
CA GLN A 104 9.13 13.71 3.49
C GLN A 104 7.91 13.74 2.56
N HIS A 105 6.80 13.16 2.97
CA HIS A 105 5.62 13.00 2.14
C HIS A 105 4.37 13.67 2.72
N LEU A 106 4.47 14.30 3.88
CA LEU A 106 3.34 15.00 4.47
C LEU A 106 3.03 16.27 3.67
N PRO A 107 1.75 16.65 3.56
CA PRO A 107 1.39 17.92 2.94
C PRO A 107 1.93 19.06 3.78
N VAL A 108 2.35 20.12 3.12
CA VAL A 108 2.90 21.30 3.76
C VAL A 108 1.76 22.25 4.17
#